data_dd7a1d92730e029943a5989cb835cb2d
#
_entry.id   dd7a1d92730e029943a5989cb835cb2d
#
_cell.length_a   1.000
_cell.length_b   1.000
_cell.length_c   1.000
_cell.angle_alpha   90.00
_cell.angle_beta   90.00
_cell.angle_gamma   90.00
#
_symmetry.space_group_name_H-M   'P 1'
#
loop_
_entity.id
_entity.type
_entity.pdbx_description
1 polymer ?
#
loop_
_entity_poly.entity_id
_entity_poly.type
_entity_poly.pdbx_seq_one_letter_code
_entity_poly.pdbx_strand_id
1 'polypeptide(L)' 'MDEKLIEGMRRMNQMGAWEAYGKDAIAVVSQGTPGEYTDNPTVKEYEAKGYKLKDANMFGQGKETGEILIFVK' A
#
# COMPACT_ATOMS: atom_id res chain seq x y z
N MET A 1 7.75 -0.59 14.28
CA MET A 1 7.61 0.81 13.87
C MET A 1 6.37 1.42 14.51
N ASP A 2 6.44 2.69 14.86
CA ASP A 2 5.34 3.38 15.52
C ASP A 2 4.10 3.44 14.60
N GLU A 3 2.94 3.08 15.15
CA GLU A 3 1.69 3.10 14.39
C GLU A 3 1.33 4.49 13.88
N LYS A 4 1.67 5.53 14.63
CA LYS A 4 1.43 6.91 14.19
C LYS A 4 2.27 7.27 12.98
N LEU A 5 3.49 6.76 12.92
CA LEU A 5 4.37 6.99 11.80
C LEU A 5 3.86 6.27 10.55
N ILE A 6 3.42 5.03 10.73
CA ILE A 6 2.84 4.24 9.64
C ILE A 6 1.61 4.95 9.08
N GLU A 7 0.72 5.41 9.95
CA GLU A 7 -0.50 6.10 9.53
C GLU A 7 -0.20 7.41 8.82
N GLY A 8 0.83 8.14 9.28
CA GLY A 8 1.28 9.36 8.61
C GLY A 8 1.77 9.09 7.20
N MET A 9 2.57 8.05 7.03
CA MET A 9 3.04 7.64 5.71
C MET A 9 1.89 7.21 4.80
N ARG A 10 0.93 6.45 5.35
CA ARG A 10 -0.24 6.04 4.58
C ARG A 10 -1.03 7.25 4.09
N ARG A 11 -1.27 8.23 4.96
CA ARG A 11 -2.00 9.45 4.58
C ARG A 11 -1.31 10.24 3.49
N MET A 12 0.01 10.39 3.58
CA MET A 12 0.78 11.09 2.56
C MET A 12 0.66 10.37 1.21
N ASN A 13 0.78 9.06 1.22
CA ASN A 13 0.65 8.27 0.01
C ASN A 13 -0.78 8.27 -0.51
N GLN A 14 -1.78 8.32 0.37
CA GLN A 14 -3.18 8.43 -0.03
C GLN A 14 -3.44 9.73 -0.80
N MET A 15 -2.90 10.84 -0.30
CA MET A 15 -3.03 12.12 -0.98
C MET A 15 -2.35 12.11 -2.35
N GLY A 16 -1.14 11.56 -2.40
CA GLY A 16 -0.42 11.40 -3.66
C GLY A 16 -1.15 10.50 -4.65
N ALA A 17 -1.76 9.44 -4.15
CA ALA A 17 -2.54 8.53 -4.98
C ALA A 17 -3.76 9.24 -5.59
N TRP A 18 -4.46 10.05 -4.81
CA TRP A 18 -5.58 10.83 -5.34
C TRP A 18 -5.14 11.81 -6.41
N GLU A 19 -4.00 12.46 -6.22
CA GLU A 19 -3.46 13.38 -7.23
C GLU A 19 -3.05 12.66 -8.50
N ALA A 20 -2.42 11.50 -8.38
CA ALA A 20 -1.88 10.78 -9.53
C ALA A 20 -2.94 9.95 -10.27
N TYR A 21 -3.87 9.35 -9.54
CA TYR A 21 -4.79 8.36 -10.09
C TYR A 21 -6.27 8.68 -9.89
N GLY A 22 -6.58 9.75 -9.14
CA GLY A 22 -7.96 10.15 -8.91
C GLY A 22 -8.50 9.70 -7.56
N LYS A 23 -9.74 10.11 -7.27
CA LYS A 23 -10.34 9.90 -5.96
C LYS A 23 -10.69 8.44 -5.65
N ASP A 24 -10.68 7.59 -6.65
CA ASP A 24 -10.94 6.16 -6.46
C ASP A 24 -9.68 5.40 -6.01
N ALA A 25 -8.53 6.06 -6.03
CA ALA A 25 -7.29 5.44 -5.59
C ALA A 25 -7.26 5.31 -4.07
N ILE A 26 -6.73 4.19 -3.59
CA ILE A 26 -6.56 3.97 -2.16
C ILE A 26 -5.12 3.54 -1.86
N ALA A 27 -4.62 4.00 -0.72
CA ALA A 27 -3.32 3.59 -0.20
C ALA A 27 -3.56 2.61 0.95
N VAL A 28 -2.94 1.45 0.86
CA VAL A 28 -3.09 0.38 1.84
C VAL A 28 -1.72 0.00 2.37
N VAL A 29 -1.59 -0.13 3.68
CA VAL A 29 -0.34 -0.59 4.30
C VAL A 29 -0.37 -2.10 4.41
N SER A 30 0.65 -2.74 3.85
CA SER A 30 0.86 -4.17 3.98
C SER A 30 2.13 -4.38 4.80
N GLN A 31 1.98 -4.94 5.99
CA GLN A 31 3.12 -5.24 6.84
C GLN A 31 3.58 -6.67 6.60
N GLY A 32 4.87 -6.86 6.67
CA GLY A 32 5.44 -8.17 6.50
C GLY A 32 6.59 -8.15 5.51
N THR A 33 7.06 -9.31 5.11
CA THR A 33 8.17 -9.42 4.18
C THR A 33 7.75 -8.86 2.83
N PRO A 34 8.45 -7.84 2.32
CA PRO A 34 8.18 -7.37 0.97
C PRO A 34 8.47 -8.54 0.04
N GLY A 35 7.44 -9.06 -0.51
CA GLY A 35 7.55 -10.25 -1.31
C GLY A 35 7.13 -10.01 -2.72
N GLU A 36 6.93 -11.10 -3.38
CA GLU A 36 6.37 -11.08 -4.72
C GLU A 36 4.93 -10.61 -4.63
N TYR A 37 4.62 -9.55 -5.36
CA TYR A 37 3.27 -8.97 -5.35
C TYR A 37 2.19 -9.98 -5.73
N THR A 38 2.55 -10.96 -6.53
CA THR A 38 1.64 -12.01 -6.95
C THR A 38 1.17 -12.88 -5.79
N ASP A 39 1.98 -12.99 -4.72
CA ASP A 39 1.66 -13.82 -3.57
C ASP A 39 1.25 -13.02 -2.34
N ASN A 40 1.19 -11.70 -2.44
CA ASN A 40 0.82 -10.86 -1.33
C ASN A 40 -0.68 -10.99 -1.04
N PRO A 41 -1.09 -11.44 0.16
CA PRO A 41 -2.52 -11.60 0.48
C PRO A 41 -3.32 -10.31 0.36
N THR A 42 -2.70 -9.16 0.67
CA THR A 42 -3.35 -7.86 0.55
C THR A 42 -3.68 -7.54 -0.89
N VAL A 43 -2.73 -7.80 -1.80
CA VAL A 43 -2.96 -7.59 -3.23
C VAL A 43 -4.11 -8.48 -3.71
N LYS A 44 -4.09 -9.75 -3.33
CA LYS A 44 -5.15 -10.68 -3.73
C LYS A 44 -6.51 -10.27 -3.20
N GLU A 45 -6.57 -9.79 -1.96
CA GLU A 45 -7.81 -9.32 -1.35
C GLU A 45 -8.41 -8.16 -2.14
N TYR A 46 -7.60 -7.16 -2.47
CA TYR A 46 -8.09 -5.99 -3.19
C TYR A 46 -8.38 -6.28 -4.65
N GLU A 47 -7.62 -7.17 -5.28
CA GLU A 47 -7.95 -7.61 -6.63
C GLU A 47 -9.30 -8.32 -6.69
N ALA A 48 -9.62 -9.12 -5.66
CA ALA A 48 -10.91 -9.78 -5.56
C ALA A 48 -12.07 -8.78 -5.43
N LYS A 49 -11.79 -7.57 -4.92
CA LYS A 49 -12.77 -6.50 -4.79
C LYS A 49 -12.87 -5.62 -6.06
N GLY A 50 -12.11 -5.94 -7.08
CA GLY A 50 -12.14 -5.21 -8.33
C GLY A 50 -11.09 -4.12 -8.47
N TYR A 51 -10.14 -4.04 -7.54
CA TYR A 51 -9.05 -3.08 -7.61
C TYR A 51 -7.87 -3.62 -8.41
N LYS A 52 -7.05 -2.71 -8.90
CA LYS A 52 -5.80 -3.04 -9.57
C LYS A 52 -4.64 -2.35 -8.87
N LEU A 53 -3.55 -3.07 -8.66
CA LEU A 53 -2.34 -2.51 -8.07
C LEU A 53 -1.66 -1.59 -9.08
N LYS A 54 -1.42 -0.34 -8.68
CA LYS A 54 -0.77 0.66 -9.54
C LYS A 54 0.64 1.00 -9.10
N ASP A 55 0.90 1.00 -7.80
CA ASP A 55 2.21 1.36 -7.30
C ASP A 55 2.44 0.72 -5.94
N ALA A 56 3.70 0.60 -5.57
CA ALA A 56 4.07 0.05 -4.28
C ALA A 56 5.36 0.72 -3.81
N ASN A 57 5.34 1.20 -2.57
CA ASN A 57 6.49 1.85 -1.96
C ASN A 57 6.88 1.10 -0.68
N MET A 58 8.14 0.72 -0.59
CA MET A 58 8.65 0.02 0.58
C MET A 58 9.01 1.02 1.67
N PHE A 59 8.84 0.60 2.92
CA PHE A 59 9.26 1.40 4.07
C PHE A 59 9.85 0.48 5.16
N GLY A 60 10.56 1.09 6.11
CA GLY A 60 11.09 0.38 7.26
C GLY A 60 12.52 -0.09 7.09
N GLN A 61 13.04 -0.73 8.12
CA GLN A 61 14.39 -1.28 8.15
C GLN A 61 14.40 -2.61 8.89
N GLY A 62 15.23 -3.53 8.40
CA GLY A 62 15.43 -4.80 9.06
C GLY A 62 14.17 -5.64 9.12
N LYS A 63 13.76 -6.00 10.34
CA LYS A 63 12.58 -6.84 10.54
C LYS A 63 11.27 -6.06 10.48
N GLU A 64 11.35 -4.74 10.58
CA GLU A 64 10.18 -3.87 10.55
C GLU A 64 10.00 -3.26 9.17
N THR A 65 9.73 -4.11 8.20
CA THR A 65 9.52 -3.65 6.82
C THR A 65 8.06 -3.85 6.43
N GLY A 66 7.65 -3.05 5.46
CA GLY A 66 6.32 -3.14 4.90
C GLY A 66 6.25 -2.39 3.59
N GLU A 67 5.05 -2.34 3.05
CA GLU A 67 4.81 -1.68 1.78
C GLU A 67 3.54 -0.85 1.85
N ILE A 68 3.56 0.27 1.14
CA ILE A 68 2.33 1.03 0.92
C ILE A 68 1.93 0.74 -0.51
N LEU A 69 0.77 0.11 -0.66
CA LEU A 69 0.26 -0.34 -1.95
C LEU A 69 -0.81 0.64 -2.42
N ILE A 70 -0.72 1.05 -3.67
CA ILE A 70 -1.69 1.97 -4.26
C ILE A 70 -2.56 1.18 -5.23
N PHE A 71 -3.86 1.18 -4.98
CA PHE A 71 -4.84 0.48 -5.80
C PHE A 71 -5.82 1.46 -6.42
N VAL A 72 -6.28 1.12 -7.61
CA VAL A 72 -7.39 1.85 -8.27
C VAL A 72 -8.42 0.85 -8.77
N LYS A 73 -9.64 1.31 -8.91
CA LYS A 73 -10.71 0.51 -9.50
C LYS A 73 -10.74 0.62 -11.02
#